data_5f1ec3ad7bf36883e2e103b549b65955
#
_entry.id   5f1ec3ad7bf36883e2e103b549b65955
#
_cell.length_a   1.000
_cell.length_b   1.000
_cell.length_c   1.000
_cell.angle_alpha   90.00
_cell.angle_beta   90.00
_cell.angle_gamma   90.00
#
_symmetry.space_group_name_H-M   'P 1'
#
loop_
_entity.id
_entity.type
_entity.pdbx_description
1 polymer ?
#
loop_
_entity_poly.entity_id
_entity_poly.type
_entity_poly.pdbx_seq_one_letter_code
_entity_poly.pdbx_strand_id
1 'polypeptide(L)'
;MFITNDIRYIGVNDHQVDLFEGQYVVPNGMSYNSYVIIDEKIAVMDTVDQHFGQEWLANIRTELGERKPDFLVVHHMEPDHSANIDVFMNAYPEATVVSSAKAFGMMKQFFGTDYADRRIVVGEGDTLALGKHTLTFVTAPMVHWPEVIVSYDSCDKVLFSADGFGKFGALDVEEDWACEARRYYIGIVGKYGKQTQALLKKAAGLDIAIICPLHGPVLTENQGYYLGLYDIWSGYKVEREGVVIAYTSIYGNTRKAGELLEQKLLENGCPKVVVNDLARCDMAEAVEDAFRYGKLVLATTTYNGDVFPFMKEFINHLTERSYQNRTVGLMENGTWTPTAAKTMLKMLEGSKNITYCENTVKILSALSDASRAQIEALAKELA
;
A
#
# COMPACT_ATOMS: atom_id res chain seq x y z
N MET A 1 -4.34 24.34 5.07
CA MET A 1 -3.53 24.01 6.27
C MET A 1 -2.06 24.39 6.02
N PHE A 2 -1.39 25.01 6.99
CA PHE A 2 0.02 25.37 6.90
C PHE A 2 0.91 24.16 7.20
N ILE A 3 1.84 23.84 6.31
CA ILE A 3 2.87 22.82 6.51
C ILE A 3 4.16 23.50 6.98
N THR A 4 4.58 24.55 6.27
CA THR A 4 5.63 25.48 6.66
C THR A 4 5.15 26.92 6.43
N ASN A 5 6.05 27.91 6.50
CA ASN A 5 5.68 29.29 6.18
C ASN A 5 5.31 29.48 4.70
N ASP A 6 5.86 28.68 3.82
CA ASP A 6 5.75 28.85 2.37
C ASP A 6 5.01 27.68 1.70
N ILE A 7 4.80 26.56 2.40
CA ILE A 7 4.13 25.37 1.87
C ILE A 7 2.75 25.18 2.51
N ARG A 8 1.72 25.00 1.68
CA ARG A 8 0.32 24.82 2.09
C ARG A 8 -0.26 23.53 1.53
N TYR A 9 -1.12 22.91 2.29
CA TYR A 9 -1.99 21.83 1.84
C TYR A 9 -3.22 22.41 1.14
N ILE A 10 -3.51 21.92 -0.06
CA ILE A 10 -4.63 22.34 -0.90
C ILE A 10 -5.44 21.14 -1.43
N GLY A 11 -5.21 19.94 -0.91
CA GLY A 11 -5.93 18.72 -1.28
C GLY A 11 -7.36 18.66 -0.77
N VAL A 12 -7.99 17.50 -0.90
CA VAL A 12 -9.40 17.24 -0.58
C VAL A 12 -9.57 15.92 0.16
N ASN A 13 -10.70 15.76 0.86
CA ASN A 13 -11.14 14.49 1.44
C ASN A 13 -12.34 13.93 0.66
N ASP A 14 -12.34 12.65 0.36
CA ASP A 14 -13.44 11.92 -0.25
C ASP A 14 -14.06 10.96 0.76
N HIS A 15 -15.28 11.26 1.19
CA HIS A 15 -16.09 10.42 2.08
C HIS A 15 -17.14 9.59 1.31
N GLN A 16 -17.13 9.64 -0.02
CA GLN A 16 -18.12 8.94 -0.85
C GLN A 16 -17.55 7.66 -1.48
N VAL A 17 -16.22 7.57 -1.60
CA VAL A 17 -15.56 6.37 -2.10
C VAL A 17 -15.74 5.23 -1.09
N ASP A 18 -16.26 4.11 -1.54
CA ASP A 18 -16.41 2.88 -0.75
C ASP A 18 -15.33 1.84 -1.06
N LEU A 19 -14.84 1.85 -2.32
CA LEU A 19 -13.79 0.96 -2.81
C LEU A 19 -12.69 1.77 -3.52
N PHE A 20 -11.53 1.90 -2.90
CA PHE A 20 -10.35 2.47 -3.56
C PHE A 20 -9.80 1.49 -4.60
N GLU A 21 -9.40 1.98 -5.78
CA GLU A 21 -9.05 1.16 -6.96
C GLU A 21 -10.12 0.09 -7.30
N GLY A 22 -11.37 0.28 -6.87
CA GLY A 22 -12.45 -0.67 -7.09
C GLY A 22 -12.30 -2.00 -6.33
N GLN A 23 -11.39 -2.11 -5.38
CA GLN A 23 -11.10 -3.36 -4.65
C GLN A 23 -10.84 -3.22 -3.15
N TYR A 24 -10.28 -2.09 -2.69
CA TYR A 24 -9.95 -1.90 -1.27
C TYR A 24 -11.08 -1.19 -0.55
N VAL A 25 -11.68 -1.85 0.43
CA VAL A 25 -12.73 -1.25 1.26
C VAL A 25 -12.14 -0.11 2.09
N VAL A 26 -12.70 1.10 1.94
CA VAL A 26 -12.22 2.30 2.64
C VAL A 26 -13.35 2.98 3.41
N PRO A 27 -13.73 2.42 4.57
CA PRO A 27 -14.90 2.91 5.34
C PRO A 27 -14.71 4.34 5.87
N ASN A 28 -13.46 4.78 5.97
CA ASN A 28 -13.08 6.12 6.40
C ASN A 28 -12.73 7.06 5.22
N GLY A 29 -13.15 6.68 3.99
CA GLY A 29 -12.89 7.45 2.79
C GLY A 29 -11.42 7.48 2.38
N MET A 30 -11.05 8.52 1.61
CA MET A 30 -9.69 8.77 1.14
C MET A 30 -9.35 10.26 1.23
N SER A 31 -8.07 10.57 1.30
CA SER A 31 -7.57 11.92 1.02
C SER A 31 -6.80 11.91 -0.30
N TYR A 32 -7.04 12.92 -1.14
CA TYR A 32 -6.24 13.18 -2.33
C TYR A 32 -5.44 14.45 -2.06
N ASN A 33 -4.16 14.27 -1.78
CA ASN A 33 -3.31 15.35 -1.31
C ASN A 33 -2.70 16.12 -2.48
N SER A 34 -2.77 17.42 -2.39
CA SER A 34 -2.08 18.36 -3.25
C SER A 34 -1.50 19.47 -2.39
N TYR A 35 -0.39 20.04 -2.84
CA TYR A 35 0.33 21.05 -2.08
C TYR A 35 0.66 22.25 -2.97
N VAL A 36 0.93 23.40 -2.35
CA VAL A 36 1.44 24.57 -3.06
C VAL A 36 2.64 25.15 -2.33
N ILE A 37 3.70 25.43 -3.07
CA ILE A 37 4.88 26.16 -2.62
C ILE A 37 4.75 27.59 -3.13
N ILE A 38 4.72 28.55 -2.19
CA ILE A 38 4.51 29.97 -2.46
C ILE A 38 5.85 30.69 -2.30
N ASP A 39 6.53 30.95 -3.42
CA ASP A 39 7.82 31.62 -3.45
C ASP A 39 7.82 32.75 -4.53
N GLU A 40 8.96 33.16 -5.06
CA GLU A 40 9.05 34.04 -6.24
C GLU A 40 8.24 33.45 -7.38
N LYS A 41 8.44 32.16 -7.68
CA LYS A 41 7.60 31.32 -8.52
C LYS A 41 6.78 30.36 -7.66
N ILE A 42 5.58 30.06 -8.12
CA ILE A 42 4.62 29.24 -7.40
C ILE A 42 4.53 27.87 -8.08
N ALA A 43 4.73 26.81 -7.30
CA ALA A 43 4.55 25.43 -7.77
C ALA A 43 3.39 24.75 -7.05
N VAL A 44 2.44 24.20 -7.80
CA VAL A 44 1.40 23.29 -7.32
C VAL A 44 1.91 21.86 -7.53
N MET A 45 1.78 21.03 -6.50
CA MET A 45 2.29 19.66 -6.44
C MET A 45 1.13 18.69 -6.55
N ASP A 46 1.04 17.97 -7.68
CA ASP A 46 -0.01 17.05 -8.07
C ASP A 46 -1.42 17.65 -8.09
N THR A 47 -2.37 16.91 -8.65
CA THR A 47 -3.78 17.26 -8.65
C THR A 47 -4.56 16.31 -7.72
N VAL A 48 -5.86 16.24 -7.88
CA VAL A 48 -6.76 15.39 -7.07
C VAL A 48 -7.65 14.56 -8.00
N ASP A 49 -8.47 13.66 -7.45
CA ASP A 49 -9.45 12.89 -8.20
C ASP A 49 -10.40 13.82 -8.99
N GLN A 50 -10.87 13.33 -10.14
CA GLN A 50 -11.66 14.14 -11.10
C GLN A 50 -12.91 14.78 -10.49
N HIS A 51 -13.54 14.15 -9.51
CA HIS A 51 -14.76 14.64 -8.88
C HIS A 51 -14.55 15.91 -8.06
N PHE A 52 -13.31 16.15 -7.61
CA PHE A 52 -12.96 17.25 -6.72
C PHE A 52 -12.25 18.42 -7.40
N GLY A 53 -12.12 18.43 -8.74
CA GLY A 53 -11.38 19.45 -9.47
C GLY A 53 -11.80 20.88 -9.19
N GLN A 54 -13.11 21.16 -9.01
CA GLN A 54 -13.60 22.50 -8.71
C GLN A 54 -13.28 22.94 -7.28
N GLU A 55 -13.40 22.04 -6.31
CA GLU A 55 -13.04 22.29 -4.92
C GLU A 55 -11.53 22.56 -4.80
N TRP A 56 -10.72 21.72 -5.44
CA TRP A 56 -9.29 21.88 -5.49
C TRP A 56 -8.84 23.20 -6.12
N LEU A 57 -9.44 23.63 -7.24
CA LEU A 57 -9.17 24.94 -7.83
C LEU A 57 -9.58 26.09 -6.89
N ALA A 58 -10.65 25.93 -6.12
CA ALA A 58 -11.06 26.92 -5.10
C ALA A 58 -10.03 26.99 -3.96
N ASN A 59 -9.48 25.82 -3.52
CA ASN A 59 -8.42 25.77 -2.52
C ASN A 59 -7.15 26.49 -3.00
N ILE A 60 -6.73 26.29 -4.26
CA ILE A 60 -5.60 27.01 -4.86
C ILE A 60 -5.85 28.52 -4.82
N ARG A 61 -7.02 28.98 -5.27
CA ARG A 61 -7.35 30.42 -5.31
C ARG A 61 -7.39 31.03 -3.91
N THR A 62 -7.87 30.28 -2.93
CA THR A 62 -7.92 30.74 -1.53
C THR A 62 -6.54 30.98 -0.97
N GLU A 63 -5.58 30.10 -1.24
CA GLU A 63 -4.21 30.23 -0.74
C GLU A 63 -3.38 31.29 -1.50
N LEU A 64 -3.64 31.44 -2.81
CA LEU A 64 -2.84 32.34 -3.66
C LEU A 64 -3.39 33.76 -3.79
N GLY A 65 -4.68 33.98 -3.53
CA GLY A 65 -5.34 35.28 -3.78
C GLY A 65 -5.28 35.66 -5.26
N GLU A 66 -4.63 36.79 -5.56
CA GLU A 66 -4.47 37.28 -6.94
C GLU A 66 -3.29 36.66 -7.70
N ARG A 67 -2.37 35.98 -6.98
CA ARG A 67 -1.22 35.32 -7.60
C ARG A 67 -1.65 34.07 -8.39
N LYS A 68 -0.88 33.70 -9.37
CA LYS A 68 -1.13 32.54 -10.22
C LYS A 68 0.03 31.54 -10.12
N PRO A 69 -0.24 30.23 -10.23
CA PRO A 69 0.81 29.24 -10.30
C PRO A 69 1.68 29.41 -11.57
N ASP A 70 2.98 29.23 -11.41
CA ASP A 70 3.94 29.13 -12.54
C ASP A 70 4.10 27.69 -13.00
N PHE A 71 4.01 26.72 -12.05
CA PHE A 71 4.25 25.32 -12.33
C PHE A 71 3.16 24.42 -11.74
N LEU A 72 2.88 23.33 -12.47
CA LEU A 72 2.24 22.13 -11.96
C LEU A 72 3.29 21.01 -11.99
N VAL A 73 3.75 20.57 -10.84
CA VAL A 73 4.65 19.41 -10.71
C VAL A 73 3.79 18.16 -10.56
N VAL A 74 3.94 17.19 -11.44
CA VAL A 74 3.19 15.93 -11.43
C VAL A 74 4.15 14.80 -11.10
N HIS A 75 3.99 14.21 -9.91
CA HIS A 75 4.81 13.11 -9.43
C HIS A 75 4.29 11.76 -9.93
N HIS A 76 2.97 11.63 -10.10
CA HIS A 76 2.30 10.39 -10.42
C HIS A 76 1.12 10.60 -11.36
N MET A 77 0.90 9.64 -12.27
CA MET A 77 -0.11 9.74 -13.34
C MET A 77 -1.37 8.92 -13.07
N GLU A 78 -1.51 8.32 -11.90
CA GLU A 78 -2.77 7.69 -11.53
C GLU A 78 -3.89 8.74 -11.49
N PRO A 79 -5.10 8.42 -11.99
CA PRO A 79 -6.15 9.42 -12.18
C PRO A 79 -6.57 10.18 -10.92
N ASP A 80 -6.44 9.60 -9.74
CA ASP A 80 -6.74 10.27 -8.48
C ASP A 80 -5.75 11.39 -8.09
N HIS A 81 -4.61 11.48 -8.82
CA HIS A 81 -3.63 12.57 -8.69
C HIS A 81 -3.40 13.33 -10.00
N SER A 82 -3.93 12.84 -11.12
CA SER A 82 -3.64 13.41 -12.43
C SER A 82 -4.86 13.85 -13.24
N ALA A 83 -6.07 13.41 -12.88
CA ALA A 83 -7.26 13.65 -13.69
C ALA A 83 -7.58 15.14 -13.91
N ASN A 84 -7.14 16.01 -13.04
CA ASN A 84 -7.37 17.45 -13.13
C ASN A 84 -6.21 18.25 -13.76
N ILE A 85 -5.23 17.60 -14.38
CA ILE A 85 -4.13 18.28 -15.08
C ILE A 85 -4.69 19.22 -16.17
N ASP A 86 -5.58 18.72 -17.02
CA ASP A 86 -6.17 19.53 -18.10
C ASP A 86 -7.04 20.67 -17.55
N VAL A 87 -7.79 20.44 -16.49
CA VAL A 87 -8.57 21.46 -15.77
C VAL A 87 -7.67 22.58 -15.24
N PHE A 88 -6.52 22.22 -14.63
CA PHE A 88 -5.54 23.19 -14.14
C PHE A 88 -4.91 23.99 -15.29
N MET A 89 -4.47 23.31 -16.35
CA MET A 89 -3.77 23.93 -17.48
C MET A 89 -4.69 24.86 -18.28
N ASN A 90 -5.99 24.64 -18.27
CA ASN A 90 -7.00 25.52 -18.82
C ASN A 90 -7.27 26.72 -17.91
N ALA A 91 -7.29 26.51 -16.58
CA ALA A 91 -7.48 27.59 -15.60
C ALA A 91 -6.26 28.52 -15.51
N TYR A 92 -5.05 27.99 -15.74
CA TYR A 92 -3.78 28.72 -15.67
C TYR A 92 -2.96 28.55 -16.96
N PRO A 93 -3.35 29.25 -18.06
CA PRO A 93 -2.77 29.04 -19.39
C PRO A 93 -1.27 29.41 -19.48
N GLU A 94 -0.74 30.20 -18.54
CA GLU A 94 0.67 30.57 -18.45
C GLU A 94 1.53 29.54 -17.68
N ALA A 95 0.88 28.60 -16.98
CA ALA A 95 1.59 27.61 -16.18
C ALA A 95 2.28 26.55 -17.04
N THR A 96 3.35 25.99 -16.52
CA THR A 96 4.16 24.93 -17.15
C THR A 96 4.03 23.63 -16.35
N VAL A 97 3.77 22.50 -17.01
CA VAL A 97 3.78 21.18 -16.39
C VAL A 97 5.21 20.68 -16.25
N VAL A 98 5.57 20.17 -15.08
CA VAL A 98 6.89 19.58 -14.78
C VAL A 98 6.69 18.12 -14.38
N SER A 99 7.28 17.18 -15.10
CA SER A 99 7.19 15.76 -14.80
C SER A 99 8.23 14.92 -15.53
N SER A 100 8.23 13.61 -15.34
CA SER A 100 9.08 12.67 -16.05
C SER A 100 8.69 12.53 -17.55
N ALA A 101 9.64 12.14 -18.40
CA ALA A 101 9.38 11.89 -19.81
C ALA A 101 8.27 10.85 -20.05
N LYS A 102 8.17 9.83 -19.18
CA LYS A 102 7.10 8.82 -19.27
C LYS A 102 5.73 9.38 -18.91
N ALA A 103 5.66 10.25 -17.91
CA ALA A 103 4.41 10.91 -17.52
C ALA A 103 3.82 11.73 -18.69
N PHE A 104 4.63 12.44 -19.44
CA PHE A 104 4.16 13.16 -20.64
C PHE A 104 3.60 12.23 -21.72
N GLY A 105 4.20 11.04 -21.89
CA GLY A 105 3.63 9.99 -22.75
C GLY A 105 2.25 9.52 -22.27
N MET A 106 2.06 9.40 -20.95
CA MET A 106 0.77 9.04 -20.35
C MET A 106 -0.24 10.19 -20.44
N MET A 107 0.17 11.44 -20.22
CA MET A 107 -0.69 12.63 -20.44
C MET A 107 -1.26 12.66 -21.85
N LYS A 108 -0.44 12.31 -22.85
CA LYS A 108 -0.93 12.21 -24.23
C LYS A 108 -1.99 11.14 -24.42
N GLN A 109 -1.92 10.03 -23.66
CA GLN A 109 -2.94 8.98 -23.71
C GLN A 109 -4.22 9.40 -22.98
N PHE A 110 -4.11 10.06 -21.83
CA PHE A 110 -5.26 10.50 -21.04
C PHE A 110 -5.97 11.73 -21.61
N PHE A 111 -5.19 12.73 -22.10
CA PHE A 111 -5.71 14.06 -22.44
C PHE A 111 -5.58 14.39 -23.93
N GLY A 112 -4.94 13.53 -24.73
CA GLY A 112 -4.66 13.81 -26.15
C GLY A 112 -3.53 14.82 -26.39
N THR A 113 -2.92 15.37 -25.34
CA THR A 113 -1.82 16.32 -25.36
C THR A 113 -0.71 15.93 -24.40
N ASP A 114 0.53 16.26 -24.72
CA ASP A 114 1.68 16.14 -23.84
C ASP A 114 2.24 17.52 -23.44
N TYR A 115 1.45 18.59 -23.67
CA TYR A 115 1.80 19.98 -23.35
C TYR A 115 3.17 20.41 -23.86
N ALA A 116 3.56 19.97 -25.07
CA ALA A 116 4.92 20.15 -25.63
C ALA A 116 5.42 21.61 -25.61
N ASP A 117 4.51 22.58 -25.72
CA ASP A 117 4.75 24.01 -25.68
C ASP A 117 4.87 24.59 -24.26
N ARG A 118 4.42 23.86 -23.24
CA ARG A 118 4.35 24.29 -21.85
C ARG A 118 4.75 23.16 -20.90
N ARG A 119 5.88 22.49 -21.12
CA ARG A 119 6.38 21.41 -20.26
C ARG A 119 7.85 21.52 -19.97
N ILE A 120 8.24 21.03 -18.80
CA ILE A 120 9.63 20.77 -18.43
C ILE A 120 9.75 19.28 -18.12
N VAL A 121 10.62 18.59 -18.84
CA VAL A 121 10.94 17.18 -18.58
C VAL A 121 12.06 17.13 -17.55
N VAL A 122 11.85 16.38 -16.49
CA VAL A 122 12.84 16.18 -15.42
C VAL A 122 13.16 14.71 -15.22
N GLY A 123 14.36 14.44 -14.72
CA GLY A 123 14.87 13.11 -14.39
C GLY A 123 15.67 13.11 -13.09
N GLU A 124 16.49 12.08 -12.92
CA GLU A 124 17.28 11.89 -11.70
C GLU A 124 18.27 13.04 -11.48
N GLY A 125 18.13 13.75 -10.36
CA GLY A 125 19.01 14.82 -9.94
C GLY A 125 18.75 16.18 -10.59
N ASP A 126 17.78 16.27 -11.52
CA ASP A 126 17.38 17.57 -12.09
C ASP A 126 16.75 18.46 -11.01
N THR A 127 16.82 19.77 -11.20
CA THR A 127 16.33 20.75 -10.23
C THR A 127 15.37 21.77 -10.86
N LEU A 128 14.44 22.26 -10.03
CA LEU A 128 13.54 23.37 -10.36
C LEU A 128 13.67 24.45 -9.27
N ALA A 129 14.22 25.61 -9.64
CA ALA A 129 14.34 26.75 -8.74
C ALA A 129 13.04 27.59 -8.74
N LEU A 130 12.52 27.88 -7.55
CA LEU A 130 11.32 28.69 -7.34
C LEU A 130 11.64 30.08 -6.77
N GLY A 131 12.86 30.29 -6.33
CA GLY A 131 13.39 31.45 -5.63
C GLY A 131 14.21 30.99 -4.44
N LYS A 132 13.71 31.09 -3.24
CA LYS A 132 14.27 30.53 -2.02
C LYS A 132 14.25 28.99 -2.02
N HIS A 133 13.15 28.41 -2.52
CA HIS A 133 12.96 26.97 -2.63
C HIS A 133 13.58 26.41 -3.91
N THR A 134 14.15 25.22 -3.81
CA THR A 134 14.64 24.46 -4.97
C THR A 134 14.26 23.00 -4.81
N LEU A 135 13.48 22.51 -5.75
CA LEU A 135 13.11 21.09 -5.83
C LEU A 135 14.19 20.30 -6.54
N THR A 136 14.64 19.22 -5.95
CA THR A 136 15.50 18.21 -6.60
C THR A 136 14.68 16.97 -6.87
N PHE A 137 14.65 16.50 -8.10
CA PHE A 137 13.86 15.34 -8.52
C PHE A 137 14.64 14.05 -8.39
N VAL A 138 13.94 13.00 -7.92
CA VAL A 138 14.46 11.64 -7.79
C VAL A 138 13.50 10.69 -8.47
N THR A 139 14.00 9.86 -9.38
CA THR A 139 13.18 8.87 -10.06
C THR A 139 12.84 7.70 -9.13
N ALA A 140 11.57 7.30 -9.12
CA ALA A 140 11.03 6.22 -8.29
C ALA A 140 10.23 5.21 -9.13
N PRO A 141 10.79 4.66 -10.24
CA PRO A 141 10.04 3.82 -11.16
C PRO A 141 9.51 2.58 -10.46
N MET A 142 8.26 2.25 -10.73
CA MET A 142 7.50 1.14 -10.11
C MET A 142 7.25 1.29 -8.61
N VAL A 143 7.27 2.52 -8.09
CA VAL A 143 6.78 2.83 -6.75
C VAL A 143 5.60 3.81 -6.87
N HIS A 144 4.38 3.37 -7.38
CA HIS A 144 4.17 1.98 -7.87
C HIS A 144 4.01 1.90 -9.41
N TRP A 145 3.97 3.00 -10.15
CA TRP A 145 3.94 3.06 -11.61
C TRP A 145 5.31 3.41 -12.21
N PRO A 146 5.53 3.16 -13.53
CA PRO A 146 6.86 3.28 -14.12
C PRO A 146 7.36 4.73 -14.33
N GLU A 147 6.48 5.73 -14.28
CA GLU A 147 6.77 7.15 -14.50
C GLU A 147 7.07 7.91 -13.21
N VAL A 148 6.79 7.31 -12.04
CA VAL A 148 6.82 8.00 -10.74
C VAL A 148 8.16 8.66 -10.49
N ILE A 149 8.07 9.91 -10.06
CA ILE A 149 9.17 10.69 -9.48
C ILE A 149 8.76 11.17 -8.09
N VAL A 150 9.73 11.50 -7.27
CA VAL A 150 9.54 12.23 -6.01
C VAL A 150 10.37 13.50 -6.07
N SER A 151 10.07 14.51 -5.27
CA SER A 151 10.89 15.71 -5.21
C SER A 151 11.23 16.09 -3.76
N TYR A 152 12.43 16.61 -3.58
CA TYR A 152 12.93 17.07 -2.29
C TYR A 152 13.19 18.58 -2.34
N ASP A 153 12.51 19.31 -1.46
CA ASP A 153 12.80 20.72 -1.20
C ASP A 153 13.89 20.85 -0.13
N SER A 154 15.02 21.40 -0.52
CA SER A 154 16.16 21.56 0.38
C SER A 154 16.01 22.73 1.38
N CYS A 155 15.10 23.67 1.12
CA CYS A 155 14.88 24.84 1.97
C CYS A 155 14.22 24.46 3.29
N ASP A 156 13.07 23.81 3.22
CA ASP A 156 12.29 23.38 4.39
C ASP A 156 12.46 21.90 4.69
N LYS A 157 13.34 21.19 3.94
CA LYS A 157 13.65 19.75 4.08
C LYS A 157 12.43 18.87 3.92
N VAL A 158 11.60 19.18 2.92
CA VAL A 158 10.34 18.50 2.63
C VAL A 158 10.52 17.50 1.49
N LEU A 159 10.12 16.25 1.73
CA LEU A 159 10.00 15.23 0.70
C LEU A 159 8.54 15.13 0.23
N PHE A 160 8.27 15.44 -1.03
CA PHE A 160 7.03 15.10 -1.73
C PHE A 160 7.19 13.70 -2.29
N SER A 161 6.56 12.73 -1.65
CA SER A 161 6.91 11.31 -1.77
C SER A 161 6.04 10.53 -2.75
N ALA A 162 5.21 11.18 -3.55
CA ALA A 162 4.14 10.52 -4.30
C ALA A 162 3.31 9.63 -3.36
N ASP A 163 2.95 8.41 -3.76
CA ASP A 163 2.21 7.48 -2.90
C ASP A 163 3.03 6.89 -1.76
N GLY A 164 4.33 7.10 -1.79
CA GLY A 164 5.21 6.68 -0.70
C GLY A 164 4.78 7.29 0.64
N PHE A 165 4.67 6.47 1.68
CA PHE A 165 4.20 6.83 3.02
C PHE A 165 2.71 7.21 3.11
N GLY A 166 1.95 6.99 2.03
CA GLY A 166 0.50 7.15 2.01
C GLY A 166 -0.22 6.09 2.85
N LYS A 167 -1.49 6.35 3.13
CA LYS A 167 -2.40 5.43 3.81
C LYS A 167 -3.83 5.61 3.30
N PHE A 168 -4.67 4.61 3.49
CA PHE A 168 -6.11 4.76 3.34
C PHE A 168 -6.69 5.69 4.42
N GLY A 169 -7.84 6.29 4.14
CA GLY A 169 -8.59 7.14 5.04
C GLY A 169 -8.45 8.64 4.77
N ALA A 170 -9.55 9.37 5.01
CA ALA A 170 -9.61 10.83 4.93
C ALA A 170 -8.84 11.47 6.10
N LEU A 171 -8.35 12.71 5.92
CA LEU A 171 -7.51 13.40 6.92
C LEU A 171 -8.26 13.84 8.18
N ASP A 172 -9.57 13.95 8.10
CA ASP A 172 -10.45 14.37 9.20
C ASP A 172 -11.00 13.19 10.01
N VAL A 173 -10.52 11.96 9.75
CA VAL A 173 -10.81 10.75 10.52
C VAL A 173 -9.56 10.34 11.30
N GLU A 174 -9.71 10.18 12.62
CA GLU A 174 -8.62 9.72 13.47
C GLU A 174 -8.51 8.19 13.42
N GLU A 175 -7.36 7.70 12.98
CA GLU A 175 -7.03 6.26 12.92
C GLU A 175 -5.53 6.01 12.99
N ASP A 176 -5.12 4.78 13.33
CA ASP A 176 -3.70 4.41 13.39
C ASP A 176 -3.06 4.43 12.01
N TRP A 177 -2.05 5.29 11.82
CA TRP A 177 -1.32 5.40 10.56
C TRP A 177 -0.74 4.06 10.11
N ALA A 178 -0.10 3.32 11.02
CA ALA A 178 0.64 2.12 10.65
C ALA A 178 -0.27 0.99 10.15
N CYS A 179 -1.50 0.89 10.64
CA CYS A 179 -2.48 -0.09 10.20
C CYS A 179 -2.85 0.16 8.72
N GLU A 180 -3.38 1.34 8.45
CA GLU A 180 -3.87 1.69 7.11
C GLU A 180 -2.74 1.89 6.10
N ALA A 181 -1.58 2.40 6.52
CA ALA A 181 -0.40 2.54 5.65
C ALA A 181 0.19 1.17 5.27
N ARG A 182 0.17 0.18 6.17
CA ARG A 182 0.62 -1.18 5.87
C ARG A 182 -0.31 -1.85 4.88
N ARG A 183 -1.63 -1.73 5.08
CA ARG A 183 -2.64 -2.27 4.18
C ARG A 183 -2.51 -1.62 2.79
N TYR A 184 -2.34 -0.28 2.72
CA TYR A 184 -2.05 0.47 1.50
C TYR A 184 -0.77 -0.03 0.83
N TYR A 185 0.35 -0.07 1.56
CA TYR A 185 1.64 -0.48 1.02
C TYR A 185 1.61 -1.92 0.48
N ILE A 186 1.15 -2.88 1.27
CA ILE A 186 1.11 -4.29 0.87
C ILE A 186 0.16 -4.48 -0.31
N GLY A 187 -1.01 -3.84 -0.28
CA GLY A 187 -2.00 -3.92 -1.35
C GLY A 187 -1.47 -3.41 -2.70
N ILE A 188 -0.91 -2.23 -2.71
CA ILE A 188 -0.62 -1.45 -3.93
C ILE A 188 0.87 -1.52 -4.33
N VAL A 189 1.79 -1.33 -3.37
CA VAL A 189 3.23 -1.25 -3.63
C VAL A 189 3.95 -2.59 -3.38
N GLY A 190 3.36 -3.51 -2.63
CA GLY A 190 4.01 -4.69 -2.07
C GLY A 190 4.80 -5.57 -3.05
N LYS A 191 4.37 -5.67 -4.31
CA LYS A 191 5.09 -6.36 -5.39
C LYS A 191 6.47 -5.77 -5.66
N TYR A 192 6.65 -4.47 -5.44
CA TYR A 192 7.79 -3.69 -5.86
C TYR A 192 8.78 -3.38 -4.73
N GLY A 193 8.90 -4.26 -3.75
CA GLY A 193 9.79 -4.09 -2.60
C GLY A 193 11.23 -3.76 -2.98
N LYS A 194 11.80 -4.39 -4.02
CA LYS A 194 13.15 -4.09 -4.50
C LYS A 194 13.30 -2.64 -4.98
N GLN A 195 12.29 -2.12 -5.67
CA GLN A 195 12.28 -0.74 -6.16
C GLN A 195 12.13 0.25 -5.00
N THR A 196 11.26 -0.06 -4.05
CA THR A 196 11.12 0.72 -2.81
C THR A 196 12.43 0.76 -2.01
N GLN A 197 13.12 -0.38 -1.86
CA GLN A 197 14.45 -0.42 -1.22
C GLN A 197 15.48 0.46 -1.95
N ALA A 198 15.43 0.51 -3.29
CA ALA A 198 16.32 1.39 -4.06
C ALA A 198 15.99 2.87 -3.82
N LEU A 199 14.70 3.23 -3.72
CA LEU A 199 14.26 4.59 -3.38
C LEU A 199 14.69 4.97 -1.96
N LEU A 200 14.51 4.10 -0.97
CA LEU A 200 14.95 4.34 0.41
C LEU A 200 16.47 4.60 0.50
N LYS A 201 17.27 3.88 -0.29
CA LYS A 201 18.73 4.15 -0.36
C LYS A 201 19.06 5.54 -0.92
N LYS A 202 18.32 6.02 -1.91
CA LYS A 202 18.49 7.37 -2.44
C LYS A 202 18.09 8.41 -1.39
N ALA A 203 16.97 8.19 -0.69
CA ALA A 203 16.48 9.07 0.36
C ALA A 203 17.37 9.11 1.62
N ALA A 204 18.15 8.06 1.89
CA ALA A 204 19.02 7.97 3.07
C ALA A 204 20.10 9.06 3.16
N GLY A 205 20.43 9.71 2.03
CA GLY A 205 21.36 10.83 1.98
C GLY A 205 20.70 12.20 2.18
N LEU A 206 19.38 12.27 2.30
CA LEU A 206 18.61 13.49 2.44
C LEU A 206 18.28 13.77 3.90
N ASP A 207 18.36 15.05 4.31
CA ASP A 207 17.94 15.50 5.64
C ASP A 207 16.44 15.83 5.60
N ILE A 208 15.59 14.79 5.74
CA ILE A 208 14.14 14.91 5.62
C ILE A 208 13.54 15.26 6.98
N ALA A 209 12.95 16.46 7.08
CA ALA A 209 12.20 16.91 8.25
C ALA A 209 10.69 16.63 8.12
N ILE A 210 10.15 16.71 6.90
CA ILE A 210 8.72 16.57 6.62
C ILE A 210 8.54 15.65 5.41
N ILE A 211 7.54 14.77 5.47
CA ILE A 211 7.12 13.96 4.31
C ILE A 211 5.69 14.36 3.95
N CYS A 212 5.48 14.71 2.69
CA CYS A 212 4.20 15.09 2.09
C CYS A 212 3.76 14.00 1.10
N PRO A 213 2.98 13.00 1.53
CA PRO A 213 2.48 11.93 0.67
C PRO A 213 1.24 12.38 -0.13
N LEU A 214 0.89 11.64 -1.17
CA LEU A 214 -0.33 11.89 -1.95
C LEU A 214 -1.61 11.41 -1.27
N HIS A 215 -1.50 10.54 -0.24
CA HIS A 215 -2.60 10.11 0.63
C HIS A 215 -2.19 10.16 2.09
N GLY A 216 -3.17 10.40 2.97
CA GLY A 216 -2.94 10.40 4.41
C GLY A 216 -2.24 11.66 4.94
N PRO A 217 -1.85 11.69 6.22
CA PRO A 217 -1.35 12.88 6.88
C PRO A 217 0.05 13.27 6.44
N VAL A 218 0.34 14.57 6.51
CA VAL A 218 1.72 15.08 6.45
C VAL A 218 2.48 14.60 7.68
N LEU A 219 3.65 13.99 7.48
CA LEU A 219 4.45 13.41 8.55
C LEU A 219 5.55 14.40 8.96
N THR A 220 5.39 15.02 10.12
CA THR A 220 6.25 16.10 10.60
C THR A 220 7.21 15.67 11.72
N GLU A 221 7.00 14.49 12.29
CA GLU A 221 7.77 13.94 13.40
C GLU A 221 8.07 12.46 13.18
N ASN A 222 9.09 11.95 13.85
CA ASN A 222 9.42 10.52 13.86
C ASN A 222 9.69 9.89 12.48
N GLN A 223 10.30 10.60 11.52
CA GLN A 223 10.58 10.08 10.17
C GLN A 223 11.31 8.72 10.21
N GLY A 224 12.18 8.51 11.18
CA GLY A 224 12.86 7.22 11.38
C GLY A 224 11.92 6.04 11.61
N TYR A 225 10.76 6.27 12.24
CA TYR A 225 9.72 5.25 12.42
C TYR A 225 9.07 4.85 11.09
N TYR A 226 8.67 5.83 10.29
CA TYR A 226 8.02 5.59 9.00
C TYR A 226 8.98 4.94 7.99
N LEU A 227 10.21 5.45 7.91
CA LEU A 227 11.27 4.88 7.09
C LEU A 227 11.61 3.45 7.52
N GLY A 228 11.63 3.18 8.83
CA GLY A 228 11.87 1.86 9.39
C GLY A 228 10.79 0.84 9.01
N LEU A 229 9.50 1.23 9.06
CA LEU A 229 8.40 0.38 8.62
C LEU A 229 8.46 0.10 7.11
N TYR A 230 8.74 1.11 6.29
CA TYR A 230 8.92 0.93 4.85
C TYR A 230 10.11 -0.01 4.52
N ASP A 231 11.21 0.06 5.30
CA ASP A 231 12.32 -0.88 5.16
C ASP A 231 11.92 -2.32 5.54
N ILE A 232 11.10 -2.48 6.58
CA ILE A 232 10.56 -3.80 6.97
C ILE A 232 9.66 -4.34 5.87
N TRP A 233 8.68 -3.58 5.41
CA TRP A 233 7.69 -4.03 4.43
C TRP A 233 8.32 -4.31 3.07
N SER A 234 9.14 -3.40 2.56
CA SER A 234 9.80 -3.54 1.26
C SER A 234 10.94 -4.58 1.25
N GLY A 235 11.51 -4.86 2.43
CA GLY A 235 12.45 -5.95 2.64
C GLY A 235 11.79 -7.31 2.87
N TYR A 236 10.45 -7.36 2.90
CA TYR A 236 9.67 -8.56 3.24
C TYR A 236 10.08 -9.19 4.57
N LYS A 237 10.48 -8.34 5.52
CA LYS A 237 10.89 -8.75 6.87
C LYS A 237 9.64 -9.04 7.71
N VAL A 238 9.81 -9.80 8.77
CA VAL A 238 8.76 -9.99 9.78
C VAL A 238 8.66 -8.70 10.60
N GLU A 239 7.46 -8.12 10.68
CA GLU A 239 7.22 -6.93 11.50
C GLU A 239 6.95 -7.31 12.96
N ARG A 240 6.15 -8.35 13.16
CA ARG A 240 5.79 -8.85 14.50
C ARG A 240 5.80 -10.36 14.58
N GLU A 241 6.21 -10.88 15.72
CA GLU A 241 6.06 -12.30 16.04
C GLU A 241 4.59 -12.64 16.27
N GLY A 242 4.17 -13.76 15.69
CA GLY A 242 2.81 -14.26 15.80
C GLY A 242 2.44 -15.21 14.68
N VAL A 243 1.22 -15.75 14.76
CA VAL A 243 0.67 -16.71 13.80
C VAL A 243 -0.64 -16.17 13.25
N VAL A 244 -0.78 -16.16 11.93
CA VAL A 244 -2.06 -15.91 11.25
C VAL A 244 -2.68 -17.24 10.85
N ILE A 245 -3.94 -17.44 11.19
CA ILE A 245 -4.74 -18.59 10.75
C ILE A 245 -5.75 -18.06 9.73
N ALA A 246 -5.47 -18.26 8.45
CA ALA A 246 -6.38 -17.95 7.36
C ALA A 246 -7.17 -19.20 6.99
N TYR A 247 -8.50 -19.17 7.17
CA TYR A 247 -9.31 -20.35 6.91
C TYR A 247 -10.53 -20.09 6.03
N THR A 248 -11.01 -21.16 5.41
CA THR A 248 -12.34 -21.26 4.81
C THR A 248 -13.07 -22.45 5.37
N SER A 249 -14.38 -22.32 5.63
CA SER A 249 -15.19 -23.40 6.18
C SER A 249 -16.60 -23.36 5.62
N ILE A 250 -17.07 -24.49 5.07
CA ILE A 250 -18.42 -24.60 4.47
C ILE A 250 -19.46 -24.86 5.57
N TYR A 251 -19.24 -25.89 6.37
CA TYR A 251 -20.18 -26.36 7.41
C TYR A 251 -19.65 -26.27 8.85
N GLY A 252 -18.59 -25.48 9.07
CA GLY A 252 -18.03 -25.18 10.38
C GLY A 252 -16.97 -26.15 10.89
N ASN A 253 -16.68 -27.27 10.23
CA ASN A 253 -15.71 -28.23 10.76
C ASN A 253 -14.25 -27.73 10.63
N THR A 254 -13.88 -27.10 9.50
CA THR A 254 -12.55 -26.47 9.35
C THR A 254 -12.40 -25.29 10.29
N ARG A 255 -13.46 -24.48 10.49
CA ARG A 255 -13.49 -23.42 11.48
C ARG A 255 -13.18 -23.94 12.89
N LYS A 256 -13.86 -25.01 13.36
CA LYS A 256 -13.58 -25.63 14.67
C LYS A 256 -12.13 -26.10 14.81
N ALA A 257 -11.52 -26.54 13.72
CA ALA A 257 -10.11 -26.91 13.71
C ALA A 257 -9.19 -25.70 13.83
N GLY A 258 -9.51 -24.59 13.16
CA GLY A 258 -8.82 -23.31 13.32
C GLY A 258 -8.92 -22.76 14.73
N GLU A 259 -10.11 -22.78 15.34
CA GLU A 259 -10.37 -22.37 16.74
C GLU A 259 -9.58 -23.24 17.73
N LEU A 260 -9.49 -24.55 17.49
CA LEU A 260 -8.68 -25.43 18.34
C LEU A 260 -7.17 -25.12 18.17
N LEU A 261 -6.70 -24.84 16.97
CA LEU A 261 -5.30 -24.46 16.73
C LEU A 261 -4.98 -23.14 17.44
N GLU A 262 -5.85 -22.13 17.34
CA GLU A 262 -5.71 -20.86 18.08
C GLU A 262 -5.53 -21.10 19.57
N GLN A 263 -6.43 -21.89 20.16
CA GLN A 263 -6.35 -22.25 21.58
C GLN A 263 -5.00 -22.89 21.92
N LYS A 264 -4.55 -23.87 21.11
CA LYS A 264 -3.28 -24.57 21.34
C LYS A 264 -2.04 -23.69 21.17
N LEU A 265 -2.07 -22.76 20.22
CA LEU A 265 -1.02 -21.76 20.05
C LEU A 265 -0.89 -20.85 21.28
N LEU A 266 -2.01 -20.37 21.81
CA LEU A 266 -2.04 -19.53 23.01
C LEU A 266 -1.59 -20.32 24.24
N GLU A 267 -2.03 -21.58 24.42
CA GLU A 267 -1.57 -22.48 25.48
C GLU A 267 -0.05 -22.73 25.42
N ASN A 268 0.55 -22.75 24.22
CA ASN A 268 1.98 -22.92 24.01
C ASN A 268 2.76 -21.58 24.08
N GLY A 269 2.12 -20.47 24.42
CA GLY A 269 2.79 -19.17 24.63
C GLY A 269 3.01 -18.34 23.36
N CYS A 270 2.33 -18.64 22.25
CA CYS A 270 2.38 -17.78 21.07
C CYS A 270 1.98 -16.34 21.43
N PRO A 271 2.80 -15.32 21.11
CA PRO A 271 2.57 -13.96 21.59
C PRO A 271 1.34 -13.28 20.97
N LYS A 272 0.97 -13.70 19.76
CA LYS A 272 -0.18 -13.19 19.03
C LYS A 272 -0.71 -14.23 18.05
N VAL A 273 -2.02 -14.44 18.07
CA VAL A 273 -2.74 -15.21 17.04
C VAL A 273 -3.78 -14.30 16.41
N VAL A 274 -3.86 -14.32 15.10
CA VAL A 274 -4.88 -13.63 14.29
C VAL A 274 -5.63 -14.67 13.49
N VAL A 275 -6.97 -14.62 13.50
CA VAL A 275 -7.81 -15.61 12.82
C VAL A 275 -8.69 -14.92 11.80
N ASN A 276 -8.53 -15.28 10.53
CA ASN A 276 -9.26 -14.71 9.40
C ASN A 276 -10.16 -15.76 8.73
N ASP A 277 -11.49 -15.54 8.79
CA ASP A 277 -12.47 -16.26 7.95
C ASP A 277 -12.49 -15.58 6.58
N LEU A 278 -11.76 -16.12 5.62
CA LEU A 278 -11.58 -15.52 4.29
C LEU A 278 -12.89 -15.34 3.50
N ALA A 279 -13.96 -15.98 3.90
CA ALA A 279 -15.28 -15.78 3.29
C ALA A 279 -16.06 -14.61 3.91
N ARG A 280 -15.56 -13.99 4.99
CA ARG A 280 -16.28 -12.97 5.77
C ARG A 280 -15.46 -11.76 6.17
N CYS A 281 -14.13 -11.89 6.22
CA CYS A 281 -13.24 -10.75 6.48
C CYS A 281 -13.00 -9.94 5.22
N ASP A 282 -12.46 -8.73 5.37
CA ASP A 282 -11.83 -8.03 4.27
C ASP A 282 -10.58 -8.81 3.83
N MET A 283 -10.51 -9.14 2.55
CA MET A 283 -9.40 -9.91 1.97
C MET A 283 -8.08 -9.12 2.07
N ALA A 284 -8.10 -7.80 1.94
CA ALA A 284 -6.92 -6.96 2.04
C ALA A 284 -6.33 -6.96 3.45
N GLU A 285 -7.17 -6.99 4.49
CA GLU A 285 -6.76 -7.14 5.89
C GLU A 285 -6.09 -8.50 6.12
N ALA A 286 -6.68 -9.58 5.61
CA ALA A 286 -6.10 -10.92 5.75
C ALA A 286 -4.73 -11.02 5.05
N VAL A 287 -4.59 -10.38 3.89
CA VAL A 287 -3.32 -10.32 3.14
C VAL A 287 -2.28 -9.49 3.92
N GLU A 288 -2.66 -8.34 4.45
CA GLU A 288 -1.79 -7.49 5.28
C GLU A 288 -1.28 -8.27 6.49
N ASP A 289 -2.15 -8.95 7.23
CA ASP A 289 -1.80 -9.79 8.37
C ASP A 289 -0.76 -10.85 7.99
N ALA A 290 -0.92 -11.53 6.86
CA ALA A 290 0.04 -12.54 6.40
C ALA A 290 1.43 -11.97 6.14
N PHE A 291 1.54 -10.73 5.69
CA PHE A 291 2.83 -10.04 5.52
C PHE A 291 3.39 -9.48 6.84
N ARG A 292 2.53 -9.11 7.78
CA ARG A 292 2.90 -8.53 9.06
C ARG A 292 3.56 -9.55 9.99
N TYR A 293 2.97 -10.75 10.08
CA TYR A 293 3.41 -11.79 11.00
C TYR A 293 4.34 -12.81 10.35
N GLY A 294 5.17 -13.46 11.20
CA GLY A 294 6.19 -14.40 10.74
C GLY A 294 5.65 -15.76 10.29
N LYS A 295 4.46 -16.16 10.75
CA LYS A 295 3.93 -17.50 10.58
C LYS A 295 2.48 -17.45 10.07
N LEU A 296 2.17 -18.30 9.08
CA LEU A 296 0.84 -18.38 8.45
C LEU A 296 0.35 -19.82 8.43
N VAL A 297 -0.88 -20.05 8.83
CA VAL A 297 -1.57 -21.33 8.65
C VAL A 297 -2.67 -21.17 7.62
N LEU A 298 -2.64 -22.00 6.58
CA LEU A 298 -3.67 -22.08 5.55
C LEU A 298 -4.57 -23.28 5.84
N ALA A 299 -5.85 -23.03 6.16
CA ALA A 299 -6.80 -24.06 6.54
C ALA A 299 -8.03 -24.06 5.61
N THR A 300 -8.20 -25.09 4.78
CA THR A 300 -9.28 -25.10 3.79
C THR A 300 -9.80 -26.51 3.49
N THR A 301 -10.95 -26.55 2.82
CA THR A 301 -11.53 -27.78 2.30
C THR A 301 -11.10 -28.04 0.86
N THR A 302 -10.97 -29.31 0.51
CA THR A 302 -10.95 -29.74 -0.89
C THR A 302 -12.32 -29.50 -1.51
N TYR A 303 -12.37 -28.73 -2.59
CA TYR A 303 -13.60 -28.36 -3.28
C TYR A 303 -13.40 -28.46 -4.80
N ASN A 304 -14.25 -29.24 -5.46
CA ASN A 304 -14.14 -29.50 -6.91
C ASN A 304 -12.75 -30.00 -7.36
N GLY A 305 -12.06 -30.79 -6.52
CA GLY A 305 -10.71 -31.27 -6.79
C GLY A 305 -9.60 -30.21 -6.63
N ASP A 306 -9.93 -29.02 -6.13
CA ASP A 306 -9.05 -27.87 -5.90
C ASP A 306 -9.22 -27.37 -4.45
N VAL A 307 -8.69 -26.22 -4.11
CA VAL A 307 -8.97 -25.50 -2.85
C VAL A 307 -10.26 -24.69 -2.97
N PHE A 308 -10.86 -24.35 -1.83
CA PHE A 308 -12.05 -23.49 -1.82
C PHE A 308 -11.74 -22.09 -2.41
N PRO A 309 -12.65 -21.48 -3.19
CA PRO A 309 -12.37 -20.26 -3.97
C PRO A 309 -11.70 -19.12 -3.22
N PHE A 310 -12.20 -18.74 -2.05
CA PHE A 310 -11.60 -17.66 -1.24
C PHE A 310 -10.17 -17.96 -0.78
N MET A 311 -9.83 -19.21 -0.50
CA MET A 311 -8.45 -19.60 -0.20
C MET A 311 -7.56 -19.47 -1.43
N LYS A 312 -8.08 -19.81 -2.61
CA LYS A 312 -7.36 -19.66 -3.88
C LYS A 312 -7.05 -18.20 -4.16
N GLU A 313 -8.04 -17.34 -4.00
CA GLU A 313 -7.92 -15.90 -4.14
C GLU A 313 -6.89 -15.32 -3.16
N PHE A 314 -6.98 -15.68 -1.89
CA PHE A 314 -6.01 -15.27 -0.87
C PHE A 314 -4.57 -15.63 -1.24
N ILE A 315 -4.31 -16.89 -1.62
CA ILE A 315 -2.97 -17.33 -2.02
C ILE A 315 -2.48 -16.59 -3.28
N ASN A 316 -3.36 -16.31 -4.25
CA ASN A 316 -3.02 -15.52 -5.42
C ASN A 316 -2.59 -14.10 -5.01
N HIS A 317 -3.34 -13.43 -4.15
CA HIS A 317 -2.96 -12.11 -3.62
C HIS A 317 -1.60 -12.12 -2.91
N LEU A 318 -1.29 -13.18 -2.16
CA LEU A 318 0.03 -13.32 -1.54
C LEU A 318 1.15 -13.43 -2.57
N THR A 319 0.99 -14.33 -3.55
CA THR A 319 2.02 -14.63 -4.56
C THR A 319 2.24 -13.48 -5.53
N GLU A 320 1.19 -12.77 -5.92
CA GLU A 320 1.26 -11.57 -6.75
C GLU A 320 2.06 -10.44 -6.09
N ARG A 321 2.05 -10.38 -4.76
CA ARG A 321 2.78 -9.42 -3.93
C ARG A 321 4.14 -9.93 -3.44
N SER A 322 4.63 -11.02 -4.04
CA SER A 322 5.96 -11.60 -3.73
C SER A 322 6.09 -12.10 -2.29
N TYR A 323 5.06 -12.75 -1.75
CA TYR A 323 5.08 -13.36 -0.41
C TYR A 323 6.30 -14.24 -0.19
N GLN A 324 7.05 -13.98 0.86
CA GLN A 324 8.32 -14.65 1.12
C GLN A 324 8.78 -14.52 2.58
N ASN A 325 9.84 -15.26 2.94
CA ASN A 325 10.51 -15.20 4.26
C ASN A 325 9.55 -15.53 5.42
N ARG A 326 8.69 -16.54 5.27
CA ARG A 326 7.69 -16.91 6.26
C ARG A 326 7.67 -18.42 6.53
N THR A 327 7.13 -18.79 7.70
CA THR A 327 6.81 -20.19 8.02
C THR A 327 5.34 -20.45 7.72
N VAL A 328 5.04 -21.56 7.02
CA VAL A 328 3.68 -21.90 6.60
C VAL A 328 3.29 -23.28 7.11
N GLY A 329 2.20 -23.35 7.87
CA GLY A 329 1.50 -24.56 8.28
C GLY A 329 0.28 -24.83 7.40
N LEU A 330 -0.07 -26.09 7.22
CA LEU A 330 -1.18 -26.51 6.36
C LEU A 330 -2.20 -27.35 7.11
N MET A 331 -3.48 -27.05 6.90
CA MET A 331 -4.62 -27.83 7.38
C MET A 331 -5.58 -28.09 6.23
N GLU A 332 -5.84 -29.36 5.92
CA GLU A 332 -6.81 -29.73 4.89
C GLU A 332 -8.01 -30.46 5.48
N ASN A 333 -9.19 -30.26 4.88
CA ASN A 333 -10.38 -31.01 5.17
C ASN A 333 -10.99 -31.60 3.90
N GLY A 334 -11.47 -32.82 3.98
CA GLY A 334 -12.20 -33.48 2.90
C GLY A 334 -12.76 -34.82 3.34
N THR A 335 -14.00 -35.11 2.97
CA THR A 335 -14.67 -36.38 3.33
C THR A 335 -14.06 -37.55 2.58
N TRP A 336 -13.70 -37.32 1.31
CA TRP A 336 -13.04 -38.28 0.44
C TRP A 336 -11.92 -37.59 -0.33
N THR A 337 -10.79 -38.27 -0.52
CA THR A 337 -9.63 -37.81 -1.32
C THR A 337 -9.24 -36.31 -1.07
N PRO A 338 -8.91 -35.93 0.16
CA PRO A 338 -8.46 -34.55 0.43
C PRO A 338 -7.15 -34.28 -0.29
N THR A 339 -7.10 -33.16 -1.04
CA THR A 339 -5.96 -32.73 -1.87
C THR A 339 -5.61 -31.24 -1.65
N ALA A 340 -6.32 -30.57 -0.77
CA ALA A 340 -6.15 -29.13 -0.58
C ALA A 340 -4.73 -28.75 -0.14
N ALA A 341 -4.11 -29.50 0.77
CA ALA A 341 -2.74 -29.22 1.22
C ALA A 341 -1.74 -29.28 0.05
N LYS A 342 -1.82 -30.31 -0.79
CA LYS A 342 -0.98 -30.45 -1.98
C LYS A 342 -1.18 -29.28 -2.96
N THR A 343 -2.41 -28.85 -3.13
CA THR A 343 -2.75 -27.74 -4.03
C THR A 343 -2.19 -26.42 -3.50
N MET A 344 -2.34 -26.14 -2.19
CA MET A 344 -1.79 -24.95 -1.54
C MET A 344 -0.26 -24.90 -1.66
N LEU A 345 0.43 -26.02 -1.43
CA LEU A 345 1.88 -26.13 -1.63
C LEU A 345 2.29 -25.75 -3.05
N LYS A 346 1.58 -26.29 -4.04
CA LYS A 346 1.85 -26.00 -5.46
C LYS A 346 1.63 -24.53 -5.78
N MET A 347 0.61 -23.90 -5.23
CA MET A 347 0.34 -22.46 -5.44
C MET A 347 1.42 -21.57 -4.87
N LEU A 348 2.09 -21.98 -3.79
CA LEU A 348 3.18 -21.24 -3.14
C LEU A 348 4.58 -21.61 -3.67
N GLU A 349 4.72 -22.53 -4.63
CA GLU A 349 6.00 -23.06 -5.11
C GLU A 349 6.96 -21.97 -5.63
N GLY A 350 6.41 -20.86 -6.16
CA GLY A 350 7.19 -19.69 -6.62
C GLY A 350 7.64 -18.73 -5.51
N SER A 351 7.15 -18.90 -4.29
CA SER A 351 7.46 -18.02 -3.15
C SER A 351 8.82 -18.34 -2.57
N LYS A 352 9.62 -17.30 -2.26
CA LYS A 352 11.02 -17.47 -1.80
C LYS A 352 11.09 -17.67 -0.30
N ASN A 353 12.03 -18.51 0.14
CA ASN A 353 12.36 -18.69 1.57
C ASN A 353 11.11 -18.99 2.43
N ILE A 354 10.22 -19.85 1.92
CA ILE A 354 9.11 -20.37 2.70
C ILE A 354 9.60 -21.66 3.41
N THR A 355 9.47 -21.67 4.73
CA THR A 355 9.65 -22.86 5.55
C THR A 355 8.30 -23.49 5.80
N TYR A 356 8.11 -24.73 5.40
CA TYR A 356 6.87 -25.45 5.69
C TYR A 356 6.98 -26.25 6.97
N CYS A 357 5.92 -26.24 7.80
CA CYS A 357 5.81 -27.10 8.96
C CYS A 357 5.84 -28.59 8.54
N GLU A 358 6.47 -29.43 9.35
CA GLU A 358 6.51 -30.88 9.12
C GLU A 358 5.12 -31.51 9.31
N ASN A 359 4.36 -31.01 10.29
CA ASN A 359 3.02 -31.51 10.60
C ASN A 359 1.95 -30.83 9.74
N THR A 360 1.43 -31.56 8.77
CA THR A 360 0.20 -31.18 8.03
C THR A 360 -1.01 -31.79 8.71
N VAL A 361 -2.00 -30.98 9.04
CA VAL A 361 -3.25 -31.44 9.67
C VAL A 361 -4.22 -31.94 8.60
N LYS A 362 -4.62 -33.19 8.71
CA LYS A 362 -5.61 -33.81 7.83
C LYS A 362 -6.90 -34.12 8.58
N ILE A 363 -7.99 -33.50 8.13
CA ILE A 363 -9.32 -33.67 8.71
C ILE A 363 -10.18 -34.45 7.71
N LEU A 364 -10.85 -35.51 8.17
CA LEU A 364 -11.80 -36.28 7.37
C LEU A 364 -13.21 -35.93 7.86
N SER A 365 -13.79 -34.88 7.32
CA SER A 365 -15.06 -34.24 7.68
C SER A 365 -15.03 -33.54 9.02
N ALA A 366 -15.01 -34.28 10.15
CA ALA A 366 -15.02 -33.74 11.50
C ALA A 366 -13.69 -34.02 12.22
N LEU A 367 -13.44 -33.30 13.30
CA LEU A 367 -12.29 -33.52 14.16
C LEU A 367 -12.34 -34.93 14.81
N SER A 368 -11.24 -35.65 14.69
CA SER A 368 -10.98 -36.93 15.34
C SER A 368 -9.80 -36.80 16.30
N ASP A 369 -9.55 -37.84 17.14
CA ASP A 369 -8.38 -37.86 18.01
C ASP A 369 -7.07 -37.71 17.22
N ALA A 370 -6.98 -38.33 16.03
CA ALA A 370 -5.82 -38.22 15.17
C ALA A 370 -5.62 -36.77 14.68
N SER A 371 -6.66 -36.08 14.19
CA SER A 371 -6.55 -34.70 13.75
C SER A 371 -6.29 -33.72 14.89
N ARG A 372 -6.82 -33.97 16.09
CA ARG A 372 -6.52 -33.20 17.32
C ARG A 372 -5.06 -33.33 17.70
N ALA A 373 -4.48 -34.53 17.65
CA ALA A 373 -3.05 -34.75 17.90
C ALA A 373 -2.17 -34.03 16.88
N GLN A 374 -2.56 -34.03 15.59
CA GLN A 374 -1.86 -33.27 14.54
C GLN A 374 -1.93 -31.76 14.76
N ILE A 375 -3.09 -31.22 15.19
CA ILE A 375 -3.24 -29.80 15.54
C ILE A 375 -2.32 -29.43 16.70
N GLU A 376 -2.23 -30.28 17.73
CA GLU A 376 -1.33 -30.04 18.86
C GLU A 376 0.15 -30.06 18.44
N ALA A 377 0.54 -30.98 17.55
CA ALA A 377 1.89 -31.04 17.00
C ALA A 377 2.20 -29.78 16.16
N LEU A 378 1.29 -29.36 15.27
CA LEU A 378 1.43 -28.15 14.48
C LEU A 378 1.56 -26.90 15.37
N ALA A 379 0.74 -26.80 16.42
CA ALA A 379 0.83 -25.70 17.38
C ALA A 379 2.19 -25.60 18.07
N LYS A 380 2.82 -26.74 18.41
CA LYS A 380 4.17 -26.77 19.00
C LYS A 380 5.26 -26.33 18.03
N GLU A 381 5.12 -26.60 16.73
CA GLU A 381 6.06 -26.12 15.70
C GLU A 381 5.94 -24.61 15.48
N LEU A 382 4.76 -24.05 15.68
CA LEU A 382 4.44 -22.65 15.39
C LEU A 382 4.49 -21.73 16.61
N ALA A 383 4.51 -22.22 17.82
CA ALA A 383 4.57 -21.42 19.03
C ALA A 383 5.91 -20.69 19.25
#